data_33784eff950c4fc505382a81727808f2
#
_entry.id   33784eff950c4fc505382a81727808f2
#
_cell.length_a   1.000
_cell.length_b   1.000
_cell.length_c   1.000
_cell.angle_alpha   90.00
_cell.angle_beta   90.00
_cell.angle_gamma   90.00
#
_symmetry.space_group_name_H-M   'P 1'
#
loop_
_entity.id
_entity.type
_entity.pdbx_description
1 polymer ?
#
loop_
_entity_poly.entity_id
_entity_poly.type
_entity_poly.pdbx_seq_one_letter_code
_entity_poly.pdbx_strand_id
1 'polypeptide(L)'
;WSSDVCSSDLATERILKEGLARIGADQPVTMSITGSGGMGLAEVLGIPFVQEVIACTRTVETIIPETDVAIELGGEDAKITFFDGALEQRMNGSCAGGTGAFIDQMAVLLKTDANGVNELAKNYQTIYPIASRCGVFAKTDVQPLINEGAAKEDIAASIFQAVVNQTIAGLAAGRKIKGKVAFLGGPLFFMSELRKRFVETLAI
;
A
#
# COMPACT_ATOMS: atom_id res chain seq x y z
N TRP A 1 8.60 20.44 -9.63
CA TRP A 1 9.32 19.16 -9.84
C TRP A 1 10.75 19.17 -9.28
N SER A 2 11.38 20.30 -9.02
CA SER A 2 12.76 20.37 -8.54
C SER A 2 12.90 20.50 -7.00
N SER A 3 11.86 20.91 -6.29
CA SER A 3 11.92 21.09 -4.82
C SER A 3 11.71 19.81 -4.02
N ASP A 4 10.90 18.88 -4.53
CA ASP A 4 10.58 17.65 -3.80
C ASP A 4 11.69 16.59 -3.91
N VAL A 5 12.43 16.55 -5.01
CA VAL A 5 13.62 15.71 -5.17
C VAL A 5 14.70 16.09 -4.15
N CYS A 6 14.91 17.39 -3.92
CA CYS A 6 15.91 17.88 -2.97
C CYS A 6 15.58 17.49 -1.51
N SER A 7 14.31 17.45 -1.13
CA SER A 7 13.92 17.08 0.25
C SER A 7 14.05 15.58 0.50
N SER A 8 13.76 14.74 -0.48
CA SER A 8 13.90 13.28 -0.37
C SER A 8 15.38 12.85 -0.33
N ASP A 9 16.24 13.50 -1.13
CA ASP A 9 17.68 13.21 -1.16
C ASP A 9 18.35 13.55 0.17
N LEU A 10 18.02 14.72 0.75
CA LEU A 10 18.50 15.12 2.08
C LEU A 10 18.01 14.19 3.19
N ALA A 11 16.76 13.71 3.10
CA ALA A 11 16.23 12.75 4.06
C ALA A 11 16.94 11.39 3.95
N THR A 12 17.22 10.91 2.74
CA THR A 12 17.95 9.67 2.51
C THR A 12 19.38 9.75 3.01
N GLU A 13 20.09 10.86 2.72
CA GLU A 13 21.45 11.09 3.22
C GLU A 13 21.50 11.10 4.76
N ARG A 14 20.56 11.78 5.41
CA ARG A 14 20.46 11.82 6.86
C ARG A 14 20.25 10.43 7.46
N ILE A 15 19.30 9.65 6.91
CA ILE A 15 18.99 8.29 7.41
C ILE A 15 20.19 7.37 7.24
N LEU A 16 20.89 7.44 6.10
CA LEU A 16 22.11 6.67 5.88
C LEU A 16 23.21 7.03 6.87
N LYS A 17 23.46 8.33 7.12
CA LYS A 17 24.44 8.78 8.12
C LYS A 17 24.09 8.30 9.52
N GLU A 18 22.84 8.42 9.93
CA GLU A 18 22.36 7.94 11.23
C GLU A 18 22.47 6.41 11.37
N GLY A 19 22.14 5.67 10.32
CA GLY A 19 22.26 4.21 10.28
C GLY A 19 23.71 3.75 10.38
N LEU A 20 24.60 4.32 9.57
CA LEU A 20 26.02 4.00 9.59
C LEU A 20 26.68 4.37 10.94
N ALA A 21 26.29 5.50 11.54
CA ALA A 21 26.79 5.90 12.86
C ALA A 21 26.41 4.90 13.97
N ARG A 22 25.26 4.23 13.85
CA ARG A 22 24.82 3.18 14.80
C ARG A 22 25.59 1.88 14.65
N ILE A 23 26.05 1.56 13.45
CA ILE A 23 26.80 0.32 13.16
C ILE A 23 28.27 0.46 13.65
N GLY A 24 28.81 1.66 13.63
CA GLY A 24 30.22 1.94 13.97
C GLY A 24 31.11 1.97 12.74
N ALA A 25 32.12 2.87 12.78
CA ALA A 25 32.96 3.17 11.61
C ALA A 25 33.88 2.01 11.16
N ASP A 26 34.14 1.06 12.04
CA ASP A 26 35.09 -0.05 11.79
C ASP A 26 34.39 -1.34 11.36
N GLN A 27 33.06 -1.34 11.20
CA GLN A 27 32.32 -2.50 10.76
C GLN A 27 32.15 -2.52 9.25
N PRO A 28 32.54 -3.59 8.54
CA PRO A 28 32.26 -3.73 7.13
C PRO A 28 30.74 -3.88 6.93
N VAL A 29 30.18 -3.05 6.06
CA VAL A 29 28.74 -3.10 5.68
C VAL A 29 28.60 -3.43 4.21
N THR A 30 27.61 -4.26 3.90
CA THR A 30 27.15 -4.49 2.54
C THR A 30 25.83 -3.75 2.35
N MET A 31 25.73 -2.95 1.33
CA MET A 31 24.52 -2.19 1.01
C MET A 31 23.97 -2.60 -0.34
N SER A 32 22.66 -2.61 -0.44
CA SER A 32 21.91 -2.67 -1.70
C SER A 32 20.71 -1.73 -1.62
N ILE A 33 20.23 -1.29 -2.76
CA ILE A 33 19.10 -0.37 -2.88
C ILE A 33 17.99 -1.05 -3.66
N THR A 34 16.75 -0.84 -3.24
CA THR A 34 15.54 -1.27 -3.95
C THR A 34 14.52 -0.13 -3.99
N GLY A 35 13.45 -0.32 -4.76
CA GLY A 35 12.40 0.67 -4.97
C GLY A 35 12.68 1.58 -6.17
N SER A 36 11.60 2.04 -6.81
CA SER A 36 11.69 2.83 -8.05
C SER A 36 12.49 4.12 -7.90
N GLY A 37 12.41 4.79 -6.75
CA GLY A 37 13.20 5.99 -6.44
C GLY A 37 14.67 5.72 -6.15
N GLY A 38 15.05 4.47 -5.88
CA GLY A 38 16.40 4.09 -5.51
C GLY A 38 17.37 3.90 -6.68
N MET A 39 16.87 3.76 -7.92
CA MET A 39 17.70 3.41 -9.07
C MET A 39 18.78 4.47 -9.36
N GLY A 40 18.41 5.74 -9.43
CA GLY A 40 19.37 6.82 -9.65
C GLY A 40 20.38 6.96 -8.51
N LEU A 41 19.93 6.76 -7.28
CA LEU A 41 20.83 6.81 -6.12
C LEU A 41 21.82 5.63 -6.11
N ALA A 42 21.38 4.43 -6.51
CA ALA A 42 22.25 3.26 -6.66
C ALA A 42 23.40 3.53 -7.65
N GLU A 43 23.08 4.15 -8.78
CA GLU A 43 24.06 4.53 -9.80
C GLU A 43 25.08 5.55 -9.26
N VAL A 44 24.61 6.61 -8.62
CA VAL A 44 25.47 7.66 -8.06
C VAL A 44 26.39 7.13 -6.96
N LEU A 45 25.90 6.24 -6.11
CA LEU A 45 26.65 5.67 -5.00
C LEU A 45 27.48 4.43 -5.37
N GLY A 46 27.32 3.88 -6.59
CA GLY A 46 27.96 2.64 -7.01
C GLY A 46 27.52 1.42 -6.19
N ILE A 47 26.29 1.42 -5.71
CA ILE A 47 25.70 0.37 -4.86
C ILE A 47 24.81 -0.53 -5.73
N PRO A 48 24.79 -1.86 -5.53
CA PRO A 48 23.90 -2.75 -6.27
C PRO A 48 22.43 -2.37 -6.11
N PHE A 49 21.72 -2.29 -7.23
CA PHE A 49 20.28 -2.15 -7.28
C PHE A 49 19.59 -3.51 -7.40
N VAL A 50 18.59 -3.74 -6.57
CA VAL A 50 17.73 -4.94 -6.61
C VAL A 50 16.32 -4.50 -6.98
N GLN A 51 15.74 -5.10 -8.00
CA GLN A 51 14.36 -4.81 -8.37
C GLN A 51 13.42 -5.12 -7.20
N GLU A 52 12.47 -4.25 -6.94
CA GLU A 52 11.53 -4.33 -5.82
C GLU A 52 10.76 -5.65 -5.80
N VAL A 53 10.32 -6.12 -6.98
CA VAL A 53 9.65 -7.42 -7.14
C VAL A 53 10.52 -8.57 -6.61
N ILE A 54 11.80 -8.57 -6.98
CA ILE A 54 12.75 -9.61 -6.56
C ILE A 54 13.02 -9.51 -5.07
N ALA A 55 13.23 -8.30 -4.56
CA ALA A 55 13.46 -8.06 -3.13
C ALA A 55 12.28 -8.52 -2.28
N CYS A 56 11.05 -8.14 -2.66
CA CYS A 56 9.83 -8.53 -1.96
C CYS A 56 9.62 -10.05 -2.01
N THR A 57 9.73 -10.68 -3.19
CA THR A 57 9.60 -12.13 -3.35
C THR A 57 10.58 -12.88 -2.47
N ARG A 58 11.86 -12.51 -2.51
CA ARG A 58 12.89 -13.14 -1.67
C ARG A 58 12.64 -12.97 -0.18
N THR A 59 12.14 -11.80 0.21
CA THR A 59 11.79 -11.53 1.62
C THR A 59 10.65 -12.44 2.07
N VAL A 60 9.59 -12.56 1.29
CA VAL A 60 8.46 -13.45 1.60
C VAL A 60 8.91 -14.91 1.68
N GLU A 61 9.63 -15.41 0.67
CA GLU A 61 10.14 -16.78 0.64
C GLU A 61 11.08 -17.12 1.83
N THR A 62 11.80 -16.11 2.34
CA THR A 62 12.78 -16.32 3.42
C THR A 62 12.16 -16.17 4.81
N ILE A 63 11.30 -15.17 5.01
CA ILE A 63 10.80 -14.79 6.35
C ILE A 63 9.44 -15.44 6.64
N ILE A 64 8.59 -15.60 5.64
CA ILE A 64 7.24 -16.17 5.76
C ILE A 64 6.98 -17.20 4.64
N PRO A 65 7.78 -18.29 4.57
CA PRO A 65 7.79 -19.21 3.42
C PRO A 65 6.46 -19.96 3.21
N GLU A 66 5.58 -19.97 4.19
CA GLU A 66 4.26 -20.57 4.06
C GLU A 66 3.20 -19.66 3.40
N THR A 67 3.59 -18.51 2.88
CA THR A 67 2.68 -17.57 2.21
C THR A 67 2.26 -18.12 0.86
N ASP A 68 0.95 -18.25 0.63
CA ASP A 68 0.38 -18.62 -0.67
C ASP A 68 0.13 -17.38 -1.55
N VAL A 69 -0.27 -16.27 -0.93
CA VAL A 69 -0.56 -15.01 -1.64
C VAL A 69 -0.06 -13.83 -0.81
N ALA A 70 0.67 -12.90 -1.42
CA ALA A 70 0.99 -11.60 -0.82
C ALA A 70 0.17 -10.50 -1.50
N ILE A 71 -0.51 -9.69 -0.68
CA ILE A 71 -1.19 -8.46 -1.11
C ILE A 71 -0.39 -7.29 -0.56
N GLU A 72 0.13 -6.47 -1.45
CA GLU A 72 0.92 -5.30 -1.12
C GLU A 72 0.18 -4.02 -1.55
N LEU A 73 0.00 -3.10 -0.62
CA LEU A 73 -0.50 -1.76 -0.91
C LEU A 73 0.57 -0.74 -0.54
N GLY A 74 1.09 -0.07 -1.54
CA GLY A 74 2.01 1.05 -1.39
C GLY A 74 1.31 2.40 -1.36
N GLY A 75 2.09 3.47 -1.42
CA GLY A 75 1.58 4.84 -1.56
C GLY A 75 0.85 5.04 -2.89
N GLU A 76 1.42 4.57 -3.98
CA GLU A 76 0.90 4.74 -5.35
C GLU A 76 0.67 3.41 -6.08
N ASP A 77 1.28 2.32 -5.61
CA ASP A 77 1.23 1.00 -6.21
C ASP A 77 0.39 0.03 -5.38
N ALA A 78 -0.26 -0.90 -6.06
CA ALA A 78 -0.89 -2.07 -5.46
C ALA A 78 -0.45 -3.31 -6.23
N LYS A 79 -0.09 -4.38 -5.51
CA LYS A 79 0.43 -5.62 -6.09
C LYS A 79 -0.21 -6.83 -5.45
N ILE A 80 -0.42 -7.89 -6.22
CA ILE A 80 -0.72 -9.23 -5.72
C ILE A 80 0.32 -10.18 -6.28
N THR A 81 0.95 -10.95 -5.40
CA THR A 81 1.91 -12.00 -5.77
C THR A 81 1.37 -13.34 -5.29
N PHE A 82 1.27 -14.29 -6.20
CA PHE A 82 0.86 -15.66 -5.93
C PHE A 82 2.10 -16.55 -5.89
N PHE A 83 2.23 -17.33 -4.83
CA PHE A 83 3.34 -18.28 -4.58
C PHE A 83 2.90 -19.74 -4.76
N ASP A 84 1.59 -19.99 -4.91
CA ASP A 84 1.02 -21.33 -5.10
C ASP A 84 1.24 -21.83 -6.54
N GLY A 85 2.41 -22.34 -6.84
CA GLY A 85 2.80 -22.84 -8.18
C GLY A 85 3.88 -21.98 -8.83
N ALA A 86 3.72 -21.62 -10.10
CA ALA A 86 4.62 -20.67 -10.72
C ALA A 86 4.39 -19.28 -10.15
N LEU A 87 5.48 -18.61 -9.75
CA LEU A 87 5.41 -17.25 -9.24
C LEU A 87 4.71 -16.34 -10.25
N GLU A 88 3.60 -15.75 -9.83
CA GLU A 88 2.84 -14.81 -10.65
C GLU A 88 2.62 -13.53 -9.87
N GLN A 89 3.04 -12.41 -10.43
CA GLN A 89 2.78 -11.10 -9.85
C GLN A 89 1.95 -10.24 -10.80
N ARG A 90 1.01 -9.52 -10.22
CA ARG A 90 0.19 -8.53 -10.92
C ARG A 90 0.23 -7.22 -10.15
N MET A 91 0.30 -6.13 -10.89
CA MET A 91 0.38 -4.77 -10.35
C MET A 91 -0.67 -3.89 -11.01
N ASN A 92 -1.18 -2.91 -10.29
CA ASN A 92 -2.05 -1.90 -10.88
C ASN A 92 -1.28 -1.12 -11.95
N GLY A 93 -2.01 -0.65 -12.96
CA GLY A 93 -1.46 0.24 -13.98
C GLY A 93 -1.28 1.67 -13.45
N SER A 94 -1.44 2.66 -14.32
CA SER A 94 -1.22 4.08 -14.02
C SER A 94 -2.21 4.73 -13.05
N CYS A 95 -3.15 3.98 -12.47
CA CYS A 95 -4.20 4.52 -11.60
C CYS A 95 -3.89 4.25 -10.14
N ALA A 96 -3.83 5.30 -9.32
CA ALA A 96 -3.65 5.20 -7.87
C ALA A 96 -4.87 4.63 -7.11
N GLY A 97 -5.92 4.18 -7.80
CA GLY A 97 -7.08 3.54 -7.19
C GLY A 97 -6.69 2.30 -6.38
N GLY A 98 -7.15 2.22 -5.14
CA GLY A 98 -6.79 1.11 -4.27
C GLY A 98 -5.43 1.24 -3.56
N THR A 99 -4.82 2.42 -3.55
CA THR A 99 -3.52 2.69 -2.93
C THR A 99 -3.62 3.68 -1.77
N GLY A 100 -2.49 3.94 -1.10
CA GLY A 100 -2.41 4.96 -0.04
C GLY A 100 -2.84 6.34 -0.53
N ALA A 101 -2.39 6.76 -1.71
CA ALA A 101 -2.76 8.05 -2.30
C ALA A 101 -4.28 8.18 -2.53
N PHE A 102 -4.97 7.10 -2.87
CA PHE A 102 -6.43 7.10 -2.94
C PHE A 102 -7.05 7.34 -1.57
N ILE A 103 -6.55 6.67 -0.53
CA ILE A 103 -7.05 6.85 0.84
C ILE A 103 -6.83 8.27 1.31
N ASP A 104 -5.66 8.86 1.07
CA ASP A 104 -5.35 10.25 1.41
C ASP A 104 -6.30 11.24 0.72
N GLN A 105 -6.58 11.02 -0.57
CA GLN A 105 -7.55 11.86 -1.29
C GLN A 105 -8.96 11.78 -0.71
N MET A 106 -9.39 10.60 -0.25
CA MET A 106 -10.70 10.42 0.39
C MET A 106 -10.71 11.02 1.80
N ALA A 107 -9.61 10.91 2.54
CA ALA A 107 -9.44 11.50 3.87
C ALA A 107 -9.66 13.02 3.85
N VAL A 108 -9.16 13.72 2.83
CA VAL A 108 -9.38 15.16 2.64
C VAL A 108 -10.87 15.49 2.57
N LEU A 109 -11.69 14.67 1.90
CA LEU A 109 -13.16 14.91 1.83
C LEU A 109 -13.82 14.77 3.20
N LEU A 110 -13.33 13.86 4.03
CA LEU A 110 -13.81 13.67 5.40
C LEU A 110 -13.21 14.68 6.39
N LYS A 111 -12.32 15.58 5.92
CA LYS A 111 -11.57 16.56 6.72
C LYS A 111 -10.73 15.90 7.82
N THR A 112 -10.00 14.88 7.44
CA THR A 112 -9.10 14.10 8.31
C THR A 112 -7.89 13.62 7.52
N ASP A 113 -7.04 12.79 8.11
CA ASP A 113 -5.93 12.08 7.47
C ASP A 113 -6.22 10.56 7.39
N ALA A 114 -5.26 9.81 6.84
CA ALA A 114 -5.40 8.36 6.69
C ALA A 114 -5.61 7.63 8.05
N ASN A 115 -4.96 8.10 9.12
CA ASN A 115 -5.17 7.55 10.46
C ASN A 115 -6.59 7.85 10.96
N GLY A 116 -7.08 9.06 10.74
CA GLY A 116 -8.44 9.44 11.08
C GLY A 116 -9.49 8.64 10.32
N VAL A 117 -9.26 8.31 9.06
CA VAL A 117 -10.13 7.38 8.31
C VAL A 117 -10.16 6.01 8.98
N ASN A 118 -9.00 5.49 9.40
CA ASN A 118 -8.93 4.21 10.10
C ASN A 118 -9.68 4.24 11.45
N GLU A 119 -9.55 5.32 12.22
CA GLU A 119 -10.26 5.48 13.50
C GLU A 119 -11.77 5.60 13.31
N LEU A 120 -12.23 6.36 12.33
CA LEU A 120 -13.64 6.46 11.97
C LEU A 120 -14.22 5.10 11.58
N ALA A 121 -13.51 4.37 10.72
CA ALA A 121 -13.98 3.08 10.22
C ALA A 121 -14.20 2.00 11.30
N LYS A 122 -13.70 2.18 12.53
CA LYS A 122 -13.91 1.25 13.64
C LYS A 122 -15.37 1.14 14.08
N ASN A 123 -16.15 2.21 13.93
CA ASN A 123 -17.50 2.34 14.46
C ASN A 123 -18.59 2.36 13.38
N TYR A 124 -18.28 1.91 12.16
CA TYR A 124 -19.25 1.88 11.06
C TYR A 124 -20.41 0.93 11.36
N GLN A 125 -21.57 1.23 10.80
CA GLN A 125 -22.77 0.40 10.84
C GLN A 125 -23.22 -0.03 9.44
N THR A 126 -22.92 0.79 8.42
CA THR A 126 -23.36 0.56 7.04
C THR A 126 -22.20 0.73 6.07
N ILE A 127 -22.17 -0.10 5.03
CA ILE A 127 -21.24 0.03 3.91
C ILE A 127 -22.02 0.51 2.69
N TYR A 128 -21.65 1.68 2.18
CA TYR A 128 -22.20 2.25 0.95
C TYR A 128 -21.44 1.77 -0.29
N PRO A 129 -22.11 1.57 -1.42
CA PRO A 129 -21.41 1.28 -2.67
C PRO A 129 -20.66 2.53 -3.13
N ILE A 130 -19.33 2.42 -3.21
CA ILE A 130 -18.44 3.45 -3.76
C ILE A 130 -17.70 2.83 -4.95
N ALA A 131 -17.62 3.59 -6.06
CA ALA A 131 -16.90 3.14 -7.25
C ALA A 131 -15.44 2.82 -6.93
N SER A 132 -15.04 1.59 -7.25
CA SER A 132 -13.74 1.04 -6.89
C SER A 132 -12.67 1.15 -7.99
N ARG A 133 -12.95 1.83 -9.11
CA ARG A 133 -12.03 1.87 -10.27
C ARG A 133 -11.22 3.14 -10.40
N CYS A 134 -11.75 4.27 -9.96
CA CYS A 134 -11.12 5.58 -10.18
C CYS A 134 -11.43 6.53 -9.03
N GLY A 135 -10.40 7.20 -8.51
CA GLY A 135 -10.56 8.19 -7.44
C GLY A 135 -11.51 9.34 -7.79
N VAL A 136 -11.63 9.70 -9.08
CA VAL A 136 -12.58 10.73 -9.51
C VAL A 136 -14.02 10.25 -9.33
N PHE A 137 -14.33 9.03 -9.79
CA PHE A 137 -15.68 8.46 -9.61
C PHE A 137 -15.98 8.18 -8.12
N ALA A 138 -15.01 7.72 -7.36
CA ALA A 138 -15.18 7.56 -5.92
C ALA A 138 -15.56 8.88 -5.23
N LYS A 139 -14.95 10.00 -5.63
CA LYS A 139 -15.33 11.34 -5.12
C LYS A 139 -16.77 11.71 -5.46
N THR A 140 -17.25 11.37 -6.66
CA THR A 140 -18.63 11.62 -7.06
C THR A 140 -19.64 10.78 -6.29
N ASP A 141 -19.25 9.65 -5.73
CA ASP A 141 -20.09 8.82 -4.88
C ASP A 141 -20.02 9.28 -3.41
N VAL A 142 -18.83 9.65 -2.93
CA VAL A 142 -18.62 10.09 -1.53
C VAL A 142 -19.25 11.45 -1.25
N GLN A 143 -19.17 12.39 -2.20
CA GLN A 143 -19.65 13.76 -1.98
C GLN A 143 -21.16 13.86 -1.71
N PRO A 144 -22.05 13.16 -2.44
CA PRO A 144 -23.46 13.09 -2.10
C PRO A 144 -23.73 12.53 -0.70
N LEU A 145 -23.04 11.43 -0.31
CA LEU A 145 -23.19 10.86 1.02
C LEU A 145 -22.88 11.87 2.13
N ILE A 146 -21.81 12.66 1.95
CA ILE A 146 -21.47 13.74 2.89
C ILE A 146 -22.58 14.80 2.93
N ASN A 147 -23.09 15.21 1.78
CA ASN A 147 -24.12 16.23 1.66
C ASN A 147 -25.48 15.80 2.25
N GLU A 148 -25.78 14.51 2.16
CA GLU A 148 -26.96 13.87 2.73
C GLU A 148 -26.85 13.61 4.24
N GLY A 149 -25.66 13.85 4.83
CA GLY A 149 -25.41 13.69 6.26
C GLY A 149 -25.18 12.25 6.70
N ALA A 150 -24.72 11.39 5.79
CA ALA A 150 -24.29 10.04 6.15
C ALA A 150 -23.16 10.08 7.20
N ALA A 151 -23.16 9.10 8.10
CA ALA A 151 -22.15 9.01 9.15
C ALA A 151 -20.74 8.90 8.55
N LYS A 152 -19.79 9.66 9.08
CA LYS A 152 -18.41 9.63 8.58
C LYS A 152 -17.76 8.25 8.78
N GLU A 153 -18.16 7.56 9.82
CA GLU A 153 -17.76 6.20 10.15
C GLU A 153 -18.12 5.22 9.03
N ASP A 154 -19.34 5.33 8.53
CA ASP A 154 -19.84 4.51 7.44
C ASP A 154 -19.15 4.83 6.11
N ILE A 155 -18.93 6.12 5.84
CA ILE A 155 -18.19 6.56 4.64
C ILE A 155 -16.74 6.07 4.70
N ALA A 156 -16.08 6.16 5.85
CA ALA A 156 -14.70 5.70 6.03
C ALA A 156 -14.55 4.19 5.77
N ALA A 157 -15.45 3.39 6.34
CA ALA A 157 -15.47 1.95 6.11
C ALA A 157 -15.79 1.61 4.64
N SER A 158 -16.66 2.39 3.99
CA SER A 158 -17.02 2.25 2.58
C SER A 158 -15.85 2.57 1.65
N ILE A 159 -15.02 3.57 2.00
CA ILE A 159 -13.77 3.88 1.30
C ILE A 159 -12.82 2.67 1.36
N PHE A 160 -12.63 2.07 2.52
CA PHE A 160 -11.81 0.87 2.66
C PHE A 160 -12.38 -0.31 1.88
N GLN A 161 -13.70 -0.49 1.86
CA GLN A 161 -14.33 -1.51 1.04
C GLN A 161 -14.08 -1.28 -0.47
N ALA A 162 -14.09 -0.03 -0.92
CA ALA A 162 -13.75 0.32 -2.30
C ALA A 162 -12.29 -0.04 -2.65
N VAL A 163 -11.33 0.21 -1.73
CA VAL A 163 -9.93 -0.21 -1.88
C VAL A 163 -9.83 -1.72 -2.03
N VAL A 164 -10.48 -2.47 -1.15
CA VAL A 164 -10.50 -3.94 -1.18
C VAL A 164 -11.07 -4.46 -2.49
N ASN A 165 -12.23 -3.93 -2.90
CA ASN A 165 -12.88 -4.32 -4.15
C ASN A 165 -12.00 -4.03 -5.36
N GLN A 166 -11.33 -2.87 -5.40
CA GLN A 166 -10.40 -2.50 -6.47
C GLN A 166 -9.22 -3.46 -6.54
N THR A 167 -8.63 -3.80 -5.40
CA THR A 167 -7.48 -4.69 -5.33
C THR A 167 -7.87 -6.10 -5.79
N ILE A 168 -8.98 -6.65 -5.28
CA ILE A 168 -9.41 -8.00 -5.64
C ILE A 168 -9.85 -8.05 -7.10
N ALA A 169 -10.75 -7.18 -7.53
CA ALA A 169 -11.28 -7.21 -8.90
C ALA A 169 -10.22 -6.84 -9.95
N GLY A 170 -9.38 -5.84 -9.65
CA GLY A 170 -8.39 -5.33 -10.58
C GLY A 170 -7.15 -6.21 -10.70
N LEU A 171 -6.66 -6.74 -9.59
CA LEU A 171 -5.38 -7.47 -9.56
C LEU A 171 -5.57 -8.99 -9.55
N ALA A 172 -6.48 -9.53 -8.77
CA ALA A 172 -6.72 -10.98 -8.81
C ALA A 172 -7.36 -11.42 -10.12
N ALA A 173 -8.15 -10.54 -10.78
CA ALA A 173 -8.72 -10.76 -12.12
C ALA A 173 -9.32 -12.17 -12.27
N GLY A 174 -10.10 -12.60 -11.28
CA GLY A 174 -10.78 -13.90 -11.27
C GLY A 174 -9.95 -15.07 -10.69
N ARG A 175 -8.63 -14.91 -10.47
CA ARG A 175 -7.86 -15.91 -9.72
C ARG A 175 -8.27 -15.87 -8.26
N LYS A 176 -8.54 -17.02 -7.66
CA LYS A 176 -8.95 -17.11 -6.26
C LYS A 176 -7.76 -16.79 -5.35
N ILE A 177 -7.98 -15.88 -4.41
CA ILE A 177 -7.08 -15.62 -3.29
C ILE A 177 -7.45 -16.62 -2.19
N LYS A 178 -6.57 -17.54 -1.86
CA LYS A 178 -6.80 -18.62 -0.89
C LYS A 178 -5.50 -19.01 -0.20
N GLY A 179 -5.61 -19.73 0.91
CA GLY A 179 -4.47 -20.14 1.71
C GLY A 179 -3.99 -19.05 2.67
N LYS A 180 -2.70 -19.05 2.98
CA LYS A 180 -2.08 -18.05 3.86
C LYS A 180 -1.80 -16.78 3.09
N VAL A 181 -2.46 -15.70 3.49
CA VAL A 181 -2.33 -14.39 2.86
C VAL A 181 -1.45 -13.47 3.71
N ALA A 182 -0.38 -12.96 3.12
CA ALA A 182 0.46 -11.94 3.72
C ALA A 182 -0.02 -10.54 3.27
N PHE A 183 -0.17 -9.63 4.22
CA PHE A 183 -0.50 -8.22 3.97
C PHE A 183 0.75 -7.38 4.14
N LEU A 184 1.16 -6.69 3.07
CA LEU A 184 2.40 -5.92 2.98
C LEU A 184 2.13 -4.45 2.60
N GLY A 185 3.11 -3.60 2.89
CA GLY A 185 3.05 -2.17 2.58
C GLY A 185 2.43 -1.32 3.69
N GLY A 186 2.72 -0.02 3.64
CA GLY A 186 2.34 0.95 4.66
C GLY A 186 0.84 0.99 4.97
N PRO A 187 -0.05 1.14 3.98
CA PRO A 187 -1.49 1.15 4.22
C PRO A 187 -1.98 -0.09 4.97
N LEU A 188 -1.52 -1.28 4.60
CA LEU A 188 -1.92 -2.53 5.26
C LEU A 188 -1.22 -2.75 6.61
N PHE A 189 -0.07 -2.12 6.85
CA PHE A 189 0.60 -2.19 8.15
C PHE A 189 -0.06 -1.27 9.18
N PHE A 190 -0.34 -0.01 8.82
CA PHE A 190 -0.83 0.98 9.77
C PHE A 190 -2.36 1.00 9.93
N MET A 191 -3.13 0.60 8.90
CA MET A 191 -4.60 0.68 8.93
C MET A 191 -5.22 -0.68 9.25
N SER A 192 -5.54 -0.89 10.52
CA SER A 192 -6.14 -2.14 11.02
C SER A 192 -7.50 -2.44 10.39
N GLU A 193 -8.32 -1.41 10.18
CA GLU A 193 -9.67 -1.59 9.62
C GLU A 193 -9.64 -1.90 8.12
N LEU A 194 -8.60 -1.42 7.40
CA LEU A 194 -8.38 -1.82 6.01
C LEU A 194 -8.04 -3.32 5.93
N ARG A 195 -7.11 -3.82 6.79
CA ARG A 195 -6.81 -5.26 6.85
C ARG A 195 -8.05 -6.08 7.18
N LYS A 196 -8.82 -5.64 8.18
CA LYS A 196 -10.08 -6.30 8.58
C LYS A 196 -11.05 -6.40 7.41
N ARG A 197 -11.19 -5.34 6.60
CA ARG A 197 -12.00 -5.38 5.38
C ARG A 197 -11.52 -6.42 4.38
N PHE A 198 -10.22 -6.58 4.18
CA PHE A 198 -9.67 -7.65 3.35
C PHE A 198 -10.03 -9.03 3.91
N VAL A 199 -9.79 -9.27 5.18
CA VAL A 199 -10.07 -10.56 5.85
C VAL A 199 -11.55 -10.92 5.72
N GLU A 200 -12.46 -9.98 6.01
CA GLU A 200 -13.90 -10.19 5.90
C GLU A 200 -14.36 -10.43 4.46
N THR A 201 -13.81 -9.67 3.49
CA THR A 201 -14.20 -9.80 2.07
C THR A 201 -13.68 -11.09 1.44
N LEU A 202 -12.49 -11.53 1.83
CA LEU A 202 -11.86 -12.76 1.35
C LEU A 202 -12.34 -14.00 2.12
N ALA A 203 -13.00 -13.82 3.24
CA ALA A 203 -13.43 -14.89 4.16
C ALA A 203 -12.24 -15.80 4.62
N ILE A 204 -11.14 -15.20 5.02
CA ILE A 204 -9.89 -15.84 5.47
C ILE A 204 -9.58 -15.53 6.92
#